data_5766d0c14d091c9da6a15ab02ef8c326
#
_entry.id   5766d0c14d091c9da6a15ab02ef8c326
#
_cell.length_a   1.000
_cell.length_b   1.000
_cell.length_c   1.000
_cell.angle_alpha   90.00
_cell.angle_beta   90.00
_cell.angle_gamma   90.00
#
_symmetry.space_group_name_H-M   'P 1'
#
loop_
_entity.id
_entity.type
_entity.pdbx_description
1 polymer ?
#
loop_
_entity_poly.entity_id
_entity_poly.type
_entity_poly.pdbx_seq_one_letter_code
_entity_poly.pdbx_strand_id
1 'polypeptide(L)'
;HNRGRLCMANRYRISDLDFVYISYMEPNKEENWADLKNKVPWAKRVDGVKGFDSAHKAAAETAETDFFISVDGDNIIDETFLLQTLDFEKTDRKAVHRWRAKNIINGLVYGNGGLVGWDKETCLGMHTHENAKDKKAEIDFCWTVKHENLHNCYSTSVINSEPFQAWIAGYREGVKMSLN
;
A
#
# COMPACT_ATOMS: atom_id res chain seq x y z
N HIS A 1 25.70 -8.58 -0.83
CA HIS A 1 25.41 -9.10 -2.16
C HIS A 1 24.83 -8.00 -3.01
N ASN A 2 25.67 -7.53 -3.95
CA ASN A 2 25.29 -6.54 -4.96
C ASN A 2 24.27 -7.21 -5.89
N ARG A 3 22.98 -6.96 -5.69
CA ARG A 3 21.99 -7.30 -6.70
C ARG A 3 22.21 -6.33 -7.85
N GLY A 4 22.79 -6.84 -8.95
CA GLY A 4 23.15 -6.05 -10.10
C GLY A 4 21.98 -5.22 -10.60
N ARG A 5 22.17 -3.90 -10.59
CA ARG A 5 21.34 -2.93 -11.31
C ARG A 5 21.35 -3.30 -12.81
N LEU A 6 20.44 -4.12 -13.26
CA LEU A 6 20.03 -4.10 -14.66
C LEU A 6 18.96 -3.02 -14.81
N CYS A 7 19.40 -1.78 -14.75
CA CYS A 7 18.60 -0.62 -15.07
C CYS A 7 18.48 -0.54 -16.61
N MET A 8 17.46 -1.11 -17.19
CA MET A 8 16.89 -0.49 -18.38
C MET A 8 16.26 0.80 -17.88
N ALA A 9 16.70 1.95 -18.33
CA ALA A 9 16.65 3.24 -17.65
C ALA A 9 15.29 3.73 -17.16
N ASN A 10 14.20 3.09 -17.09
CA ASN A 10 12.92 3.49 -16.48
C ASN A 10 11.97 2.30 -16.24
N ARG A 11 12.46 1.06 -16.34
CA ARG A 11 11.67 -0.14 -16.08
C ARG A 11 12.17 -0.87 -14.84
N TYR A 12 11.25 -1.18 -13.94
CA TYR A 12 11.52 -1.90 -12.70
C TYR A 12 10.63 -3.14 -12.63
N ARG A 13 11.23 -4.31 -12.43
CA ARG A 13 10.47 -5.50 -12.08
C ARG A 13 10.01 -5.37 -10.64
N ILE A 14 8.76 -5.70 -10.38
CA ILE A 14 8.21 -5.67 -9.02
C ILE A 14 9.03 -6.54 -8.06
N SER A 15 9.53 -7.69 -8.54
CA SER A 15 10.38 -8.59 -7.75
C SER A 15 11.74 -8.03 -7.34
N ASP A 16 12.19 -6.91 -7.94
CA ASP A 16 13.46 -6.26 -7.60
C ASP A 16 13.29 -5.15 -6.56
N LEU A 17 12.05 -4.81 -6.21
CA LEU A 17 11.71 -3.76 -5.26
C LEU A 17 11.60 -4.31 -3.84
N ASP A 18 11.83 -3.44 -2.86
CA ASP A 18 11.51 -3.74 -1.47
C ASP A 18 10.01 -3.76 -1.25
N PHE A 19 9.57 -4.73 -0.44
CA PHE A 19 8.22 -4.83 0.09
C PHE A 19 8.27 -4.52 1.57
N VAL A 20 7.40 -3.62 2.02
CA VAL A 20 7.26 -3.29 3.42
C VAL A 20 5.81 -3.54 3.85
N TYR A 21 5.63 -4.51 4.72
CA TYR A 21 4.35 -4.84 5.32
C TYR A 21 4.07 -3.89 6.48
N ILE A 22 2.94 -3.20 6.43
CA ILE A 22 2.53 -2.23 7.44
C ILE A 22 1.35 -2.82 8.21
N SER A 23 1.55 -3.09 9.50
CA SER A 23 0.52 -3.67 10.36
C SER A 23 0.37 -2.90 11.67
N TYR A 24 -0.82 -2.96 12.26
CA TYR A 24 -1.12 -2.30 13.52
C TYR A 24 -1.96 -3.18 14.44
N MET A 25 -3.28 -3.20 14.26
CA MET A 25 -4.23 -3.92 15.10
C MET A 25 -5.08 -4.93 14.32
N GLU A 26 -4.68 -5.27 13.10
CA GLU A 26 -5.40 -6.24 12.30
C GLU A 26 -5.36 -7.62 12.95
N PRO A 27 -6.51 -8.30 13.12
CA PRO A 27 -6.57 -9.60 13.83
C PRO A 27 -5.71 -10.67 13.17
N ASN A 28 -5.62 -10.66 11.83
CA ASN A 28 -4.89 -11.66 11.03
C ASN A 28 -3.48 -11.20 10.62
N LYS A 29 -2.95 -10.15 11.23
CA LYS A 29 -1.66 -9.57 10.80
C LYS A 29 -0.49 -10.55 10.81
N GLU A 30 -0.45 -11.48 11.75
CA GLU A 30 0.64 -12.47 11.83
C GLU A 30 0.52 -13.54 10.73
N GLU A 31 -0.69 -14.00 10.44
CA GLU A 31 -0.96 -14.96 9.38
C GLU A 31 -0.68 -14.32 8.00
N ASN A 32 -1.15 -13.09 7.79
CA ASN A 32 -0.92 -12.35 6.56
C ASN A 32 0.57 -12.01 6.36
N TRP A 33 1.28 -11.70 7.44
CA TRP A 33 2.72 -11.52 7.41
C TRP A 33 3.46 -12.81 7.01
N ALA A 34 3.08 -13.93 7.59
CA ALA A 34 3.67 -15.21 7.25
C ALA A 34 3.43 -15.59 5.78
N ASP A 35 2.23 -15.34 5.26
CA ASP A 35 1.90 -15.53 3.86
C ASP A 35 2.76 -14.64 2.94
N LEU A 36 2.84 -13.34 3.24
CA LEU A 36 3.68 -12.43 2.48
C LEU A 36 5.16 -12.86 2.52
N LYS A 37 5.66 -13.21 3.68
CA LYS A 37 7.07 -13.61 3.86
C LYS A 37 7.41 -14.89 3.10
N ASN A 38 6.44 -15.79 2.94
CA ASN A 38 6.59 -17.00 2.13
C ASN A 38 6.69 -16.67 0.63
N LYS A 39 5.89 -15.71 0.14
CA LYS A 39 5.88 -15.25 -1.26
C LYS A 39 7.04 -14.30 -1.57
N VAL A 40 7.40 -13.45 -0.61
CA VAL A 40 8.41 -12.40 -0.71
C VAL A 40 9.39 -12.52 0.46
N PRO A 41 10.38 -13.44 0.40
CA PRO A 41 11.30 -13.69 1.52
C PRO A 41 12.09 -12.47 1.98
N TRP A 42 12.31 -11.48 1.10
CA TRP A 42 13.00 -10.23 1.41
C TRP A 42 12.08 -9.13 1.96
N ALA A 43 10.79 -9.39 2.12
CA ALA A 43 9.86 -8.42 2.69
C ALA A 43 10.31 -8.01 4.10
N LYS A 44 10.12 -6.72 4.39
CA LYS A 44 10.37 -6.08 5.67
C LYS A 44 9.04 -5.75 6.34
N ARG A 45 9.04 -5.46 7.64
CA ARG A 45 7.82 -5.17 8.39
C ARG A 45 7.98 -3.92 9.23
N VAL A 46 6.92 -3.12 9.25
CA VAL A 46 6.67 -2.05 10.22
C VAL A 46 5.39 -2.42 10.96
N ASP A 47 5.46 -2.61 12.27
CA ASP A 47 4.32 -3.02 13.10
C ASP A 47 4.12 -2.06 14.27
N GLY A 48 2.87 -1.77 14.59
CA GLY A 48 2.50 -1.02 15.79
C GLY A 48 2.72 0.49 15.72
N VAL A 49 3.08 1.05 14.56
CA VAL A 49 3.21 2.50 14.38
C VAL A 49 1.82 3.10 14.17
N LYS A 50 1.42 3.97 15.09
CA LYS A 50 0.13 4.65 15.03
C LYS A 50 0.17 5.82 14.04
N GLY A 51 -0.85 5.89 13.22
CA GLY A 51 -1.05 6.97 12.25
C GLY A 51 -0.55 6.62 10.86
N PHE A 52 -1.29 7.07 9.84
CA PHE A 52 -1.00 6.79 8.44
C PHE A 52 0.36 7.35 8.01
N ASP A 53 0.60 8.65 8.27
CA ASP A 53 1.85 9.31 7.88
C ASP A 53 3.06 8.67 8.55
N SER A 54 2.99 8.45 9.85
CA SER A 54 4.09 7.90 10.63
C SER A 54 4.43 6.47 10.21
N ALA A 55 3.41 5.64 9.95
CA ALA A 55 3.60 4.26 9.51
C ALA A 55 4.23 4.18 8.11
N HIS A 56 3.77 5.01 7.17
CA HIS A 56 4.33 5.05 5.81
C HIS A 56 5.73 5.66 5.76
N LYS A 57 6.03 6.67 6.58
CA LYS A 57 7.39 7.21 6.73
C LYS A 57 8.34 6.16 7.30
N ALA A 58 7.93 5.43 8.33
CA ALA A 58 8.71 4.32 8.86
C ALA A 58 8.94 3.23 7.80
N ALA A 59 7.94 2.95 6.97
CA ALA A 59 8.11 2.03 5.85
C ALA A 59 9.11 2.54 4.80
N ALA A 60 9.06 3.82 4.44
CA ALA A 60 10.01 4.43 3.54
C ALA A 60 11.44 4.42 4.10
N GLU A 61 11.62 4.68 5.40
CA GLU A 61 12.92 4.59 6.07
C GLU A 61 13.46 3.15 6.08
N THR A 62 12.58 2.16 6.22
CA THR A 62 12.92 0.73 6.24
C THR A 62 13.30 0.21 4.85
N ALA A 63 12.74 0.78 3.79
CA ALA A 63 13.05 0.40 2.41
C ALA A 63 14.46 0.84 2.01
N GLU A 64 15.18 -0.02 1.29
CA GLU A 64 16.51 0.26 0.72
C GLU A 64 16.41 0.69 -0.75
N THR A 65 15.34 0.30 -1.46
CA THR A 65 15.10 0.73 -2.83
C THR A 65 14.45 2.10 -2.87
N ASP A 66 14.79 2.91 -3.90
CA ASP A 66 14.26 4.27 -4.06
C ASP A 66 12.76 4.31 -4.42
N PHE A 67 12.23 3.19 -4.87
CA PHE A 67 10.81 2.92 -5.04
C PHE A 67 10.50 1.61 -4.33
N PHE A 68 9.43 1.56 -3.54
CA PHE A 68 9.08 0.38 -2.76
C PHE A 68 7.57 0.10 -2.79
N ILE A 69 7.20 -1.10 -2.42
CA ILE A 69 5.81 -1.55 -2.34
C ILE A 69 5.40 -1.65 -0.86
N SER A 70 4.34 -0.96 -0.48
CA SER A 70 3.69 -1.17 0.82
C SER A 70 2.56 -2.17 0.69
N VAL A 71 2.42 -3.04 1.69
CA VAL A 71 1.33 -4.02 1.81
C VAL A 71 0.68 -3.82 3.17
N ASP A 72 -0.61 -3.47 3.17
CA ASP A 72 -1.37 -3.29 4.42
C ASP A 72 -1.61 -4.62 5.13
N GLY A 73 -1.68 -4.57 6.46
CA GLY A 73 -1.78 -5.74 7.33
C GLY A 73 -3.00 -6.64 7.12
N ASP A 74 -4.02 -6.13 6.45
CA ASP A 74 -5.24 -6.85 6.08
C ASP A 74 -5.24 -7.39 4.64
N ASN A 75 -4.11 -7.30 3.93
CA ASN A 75 -4.01 -7.71 2.53
C ASN A 75 -3.16 -8.96 2.33
N ILE A 76 -3.61 -9.82 1.42
CA ILE A 76 -2.89 -10.97 0.88
C ILE A 76 -2.61 -10.69 -0.59
N ILE A 77 -1.34 -10.75 -0.99
CA ILE A 77 -0.95 -10.52 -2.39
C ILE A 77 -1.06 -11.81 -3.21
N ASP A 78 -1.35 -11.62 -4.51
CA ASP A 78 -1.23 -12.66 -5.52
C ASP A 78 0.24 -12.76 -5.97
N GLU A 79 0.77 -13.98 -6.09
CA GLU A 79 2.16 -14.21 -6.53
C GLU A 79 2.43 -13.66 -7.94
N THR A 80 1.42 -13.61 -8.80
CA THR A 80 1.53 -13.06 -10.15
C THR A 80 1.91 -11.57 -10.15
N PHE A 81 1.70 -10.87 -9.04
CA PHE A 81 2.18 -9.50 -8.87
C PHE A 81 3.68 -9.35 -9.03
N LEU A 82 4.45 -10.34 -8.55
CA LEU A 82 5.91 -10.35 -8.66
C LEU A 82 6.42 -10.43 -10.11
N LEU A 83 5.59 -10.89 -11.03
CA LEU A 83 5.89 -10.97 -12.46
C LEU A 83 5.69 -9.65 -13.21
N GLN A 84 5.07 -8.66 -12.55
CA GLN A 84 4.74 -7.38 -13.16
C GLN A 84 5.98 -6.47 -13.25
N THR A 85 5.87 -5.51 -14.17
CA THR A 85 6.90 -4.49 -14.39
C THR A 85 6.25 -3.11 -14.32
N LEU A 86 6.92 -2.19 -13.65
CA LEU A 86 6.59 -0.76 -13.68
C LEU A 86 7.44 -0.08 -14.76
N ASP A 87 6.78 0.72 -15.59
CA ASP A 87 7.40 1.49 -16.67
C ASP A 87 7.18 2.98 -16.41
N PHE A 88 8.21 3.64 -15.87
CA PHE A 88 8.16 5.07 -15.54
C PHE A 88 8.35 6.00 -16.77
N GLU A 89 8.43 5.45 -17.97
CA GLU A 89 8.23 6.23 -19.20
C GLU A 89 6.73 6.47 -19.47
N LYS A 90 5.87 5.58 -18.93
CA LYS A 90 4.41 5.62 -19.13
C LYS A 90 3.67 6.20 -17.93
N THR A 91 4.26 6.12 -16.74
CA THR A 91 3.68 6.61 -15.48
C THR A 91 4.67 7.51 -14.77
N ASP A 92 4.16 8.47 -14.00
CA ASP A 92 4.99 9.36 -13.20
C ASP A 92 5.53 8.59 -11.98
N ARG A 93 6.85 8.45 -11.89
CA ARG A 93 7.51 7.78 -10.76
C ARG A 93 7.17 8.41 -9.41
N LYS A 94 7.00 9.73 -9.36
CA LYS A 94 6.68 10.47 -8.13
C LYS A 94 5.22 10.31 -7.69
N ALA A 95 4.36 9.79 -8.57
CA ALA A 95 2.98 9.48 -8.22
C ALA A 95 2.90 8.23 -7.32
N VAL A 96 1.86 8.19 -6.50
CA VAL A 96 1.51 6.99 -5.72
C VAL A 96 0.81 6.01 -6.66
N HIS A 97 1.37 4.83 -6.82
CA HIS A 97 0.83 3.77 -7.67
C HIS A 97 -0.08 2.86 -6.85
N ARG A 98 -1.35 2.83 -7.18
CA ARG A 98 -2.36 2.05 -6.45
C ARG A 98 -2.90 0.93 -7.32
N TRP A 99 -2.84 -0.29 -6.82
CA TRP A 99 -3.53 -1.44 -7.41
C TRP A 99 -4.87 -1.68 -6.73
N ARG A 100 -5.79 -2.26 -7.48
CA ARG A 100 -7.09 -2.67 -6.94
C ARG A 100 -6.93 -3.87 -6.02
N ALA A 101 -7.83 -3.99 -5.04
CA ALA A 101 -7.95 -5.16 -4.19
C ALA A 101 -9.36 -5.76 -4.29
N LYS A 102 -9.41 -7.08 -4.19
CA LYS A 102 -10.66 -7.83 -4.06
C LYS A 102 -11.05 -7.91 -2.59
N ASN A 103 -12.26 -7.55 -2.26
CA ASN A 103 -12.80 -7.75 -0.93
C ASN A 103 -13.24 -9.21 -0.77
N ILE A 104 -12.76 -9.88 0.27
CA ILE A 104 -13.03 -11.31 0.51
C ILE A 104 -14.51 -11.62 0.76
N ILE A 105 -15.28 -10.66 1.30
CA ILE A 105 -16.68 -10.90 1.69
C ILE A 105 -17.63 -10.86 0.49
N ASN A 106 -17.54 -9.78 -0.29
CA ASN A 106 -18.50 -9.55 -1.37
C ASN A 106 -17.92 -9.82 -2.76
N GLY A 107 -16.62 -10.15 -2.85
CA GLY A 107 -15.94 -10.41 -4.11
C GLY A 107 -15.74 -9.19 -5.01
N LEU A 108 -16.17 -7.99 -4.56
CA LEU A 108 -16.00 -6.77 -5.34
C LEU A 108 -14.55 -6.31 -5.38
N VAL A 109 -14.17 -5.72 -6.49
CA VAL A 109 -12.82 -5.17 -6.70
C VAL A 109 -12.90 -3.65 -6.56
N TYR A 110 -12.16 -3.11 -5.57
CA TYR A 110 -12.12 -1.68 -5.27
C TYR A 110 -10.80 -1.04 -5.71
N GLY A 111 -10.86 0.27 -5.98
CA GLY A 111 -9.71 1.06 -6.37
C GLY A 111 -8.74 1.44 -5.25
N ASN A 112 -9.06 1.14 -3.99
CA ASN A 112 -8.27 1.52 -2.81
C ASN A 112 -7.74 0.29 -2.08
N GLY A 113 -6.97 -0.54 -2.78
CA GLY A 113 -6.33 -1.68 -2.16
C GLY A 113 -5.15 -1.28 -1.27
N GLY A 114 -4.83 -2.11 -0.30
CA GLY A 114 -3.66 -1.96 0.55
C GLY A 114 -2.34 -2.38 -0.11
N LEU A 115 -2.29 -2.42 -1.43
CA LEU A 115 -1.09 -2.69 -2.23
C LEU A 115 -0.74 -1.43 -3.01
N VAL A 116 0.34 -0.76 -2.61
CA VAL A 116 0.68 0.58 -3.09
C VAL A 116 2.18 0.71 -3.37
N GLY A 117 2.52 1.30 -4.50
CA GLY A 117 3.89 1.64 -4.86
C GLY A 117 4.21 3.10 -4.56
N TRP A 118 5.36 3.33 -3.95
CA TRP A 118 5.80 4.64 -3.46
C TRP A 118 7.19 5.00 -3.96
N ASP A 119 7.34 6.23 -4.46
CA ASP A 119 8.64 6.87 -4.49
C ASP A 119 9.05 7.22 -3.05
N LYS A 120 10.23 6.77 -2.62
CA LYS A 120 10.69 6.90 -1.24
C LYS A 120 10.76 8.36 -0.77
N GLU A 121 11.31 9.25 -1.58
CA GLU A 121 11.38 10.68 -1.28
C GLU A 121 10.00 11.32 -1.12
N THR A 122 9.08 11.00 -2.02
CA THR A 122 7.70 11.49 -1.98
C THR A 122 6.99 11.00 -0.71
N CYS A 123 7.18 9.74 -0.34
CA CYS A 123 6.61 9.17 0.87
C CYS A 123 7.15 9.85 2.15
N LEU A 124 8.46 10.11 2.20
CA LEU A 124 9.09 10.78 3.35
C LEU A 124 8.64 12.24 3.50
N GLY A 125 8.42 12.94 2.39
CA GLY A 125 7.96 14.34 2.36
C GLY A 125 6.45 14.53 2.47
N MET A 126 5.68 13.45 2.50
CA MET A 126 4.23 13.48 2.47
C MET A 126 3.63 13.97 3.80
N HIS A 127 2.57 14.77 3.69
CA HIS A 127 1.72 15.16 4.80
C HIS A 127 0.26 14.86 4.47
N THR A 128 -0.40 14.06 5.28
CA THR A 128 -1.83 13.77 5.15
C THR A 128 -2.65 14.57 6.16
N HIS A 129 -3.96 14.33 6.17
CA HIS A 129 -4.90 14.95 7.10
C HIS A 129 -4.52 14.80 8.59
N GLU A 130 -3.76 13.79 8.98
CA GLU A 130 -3.31 13.58 10.36
C GLU A 130 -2.40 14.71 10.88
N ASN A 131 -1.67 15.35 9.96
CA ASN A 131 -0.77 16.47 10.24
C ASN A 131 -1.24 17.79 9.64
N ALA A 132 -2.47 17.85 9.13
CA ALA A 132 -3.06 19.07 8.58
C ALA A 132 -3.34 20.06 9.71
N LYS A 133 -2.80 21.28 9.59
CA LYS A 133 -2.98 22.36 10.59
C LYS A 133 -4.38 22.98 10.58
N ASP A 134 -5.20 22.67 9.57
CA ASP A 134 -6.55 23.22 9.39
C ASP A 134 -7.58 22.10 9.20
N LYS A 135 -8.68 22.18 9.97
CA LYS A 135 -9.85 21.26 9.85
C LYS A 135 -10.50 21.23 8.46
N LYS A 136 -10.24 22.22 7.61
CA LYS A 136 -10.68 22.23 6.20
C LYS A 136 -9.80 21.38 5.27
N ALA A 137 -8.67 20.93 5.75
CA ALA A 137 -7.74 20.05 5.02
C ALA A 137 -7.92 18.55 5.36
N GLU A 138 -9.03 18.18 5.98
CA GLU A 138 -9.48 16.77 6.10
C GLU A 138 -9.90 16.16 4.76
N ILE A 139 -9.33 16.69 3.68
CA ILE A 139 -9.49 16.19 2.33
C ILE A 139 -8.60 14.94 2.22
N ASP A 140 -9.19 13.88 1.69
CA ASP A 140 -8.51 12.61 1.45
C ASP A 140 -7.11 12.85 0.87
N PHE A 141 -6.12 12.16 1.37
CA PHE A 141 -4.73 12.10 0.94
C PHE A 141 -4.55 12.13 -0.60
N CYS A 142 -5.52 11.57 -1.34
CA CYS A 142 -5.57 11.59 -2.80
C CYS A 142 -5.50 12.99 -3.44
N TRP A 143 -5.81 14.05 -2.70
CA TRP A 143 -5.84 15.43 -3.23
C TRP A 143 -4.52 16.16 -3.08
N THR A 144 -3.61 15.67 -2.24
CA THR A 144 -2.33 16.31 -1.95
C THR A 144 -1.16 15.71 -2.74
N VAL A 145 -1.30 14.48 -3.21
CA VAL A 145 -0.26 13.76 -3.97
C VAL A 145 -0.88 13.13 -5.21
N LYS A 146 -0.19 13.25 -6.34
CA LYS A 146 -0.63 12.62 -7.59
C LYS A 146 -0.73 11.10 -7.43
N HIS A 147 -1.82 10.52 -7.92
CA HIS A 147 -2.08 9.08 -7.90
C HIS A 147 -2.18 8.53 -9.31
N GLU A 148 -1.59 7.37 -9.52
CA GLU A 148 -1.78 6.52 -10.70
C GLU A 148 -2.59 5.28 -10.28
N ASN A 149 -3.86 5.25 -10.69
CA ASN A 149 -4.73 4.11 -10.40
C ASN A 149 -4.54 3.04 -11.45
N LEU A 150 -3.98 1.91 -11.04
CA LEU A 150 -3.74 0.77 -11.90
C LEU A 150 -4.95 -0.18 -11.84
N HIS A 151 -5.44 -0.59 -13.01
CA HIS A 151 -6.72 -1.31 -13.12
C HIS A 151 -6.65 -2.78 -12.69
N ASN A 152 -5.46 -3.35 -12.59
CA ASN A 152 -5.28 -4.74 -12.25
C ASN A 152 -5.39 -4.99 -10.74
N CYS A 153 -5.94 -6.15 -10.38
CA CYS A 153 -6.13 -6.60 -9.01
C CYS A 153 -5.11 -7.69 -8.69
N TYR A 154 -4.22 -7.45 -7.74
CA TYR A 154 -3.19 -8.40 -7.30
C TYR A 154 -3.24 -8.67 -5.80
N SER A 155 -4.26 -8.22 -5.10
CA SER A 155 -4.40 -8.49 -3.68
C SER A 155 -5.84 -8.73 -3.27
N THR A 156 -6.01 -9.42 -2.14
CA THR A 156 -7.30 -9.64 -1.50
C THR A 156 -7.27 -9.00 -0.12
N SER A 157 -8.26 -8.17 0.16
CA SER A 157 -8.47 -7.56 1.47
C SER A 157 -9.30 -8.48 2.35
N VAL A 158 -8.78 -8.83 3.53
CA VAL A 158 -9.38 -9.72 4.52
C VAL A 158 -9.85 -8.96 5.76
N ILE A 159 -10.46 -7.80 5.56
CA ILE A 159 -10.83 -6.83 6.61
C ILE A 159 -11.81 -7.41 7.66
N ASN A 160 -12.54 -8.49 7.35
CA ASN A 160 -13.73 -8.87 8.08
C ASN A 160 -13.60 -10.20 8.83
N SER A 161 -12.47 -10.44 9.44
CA SER A 161 -12.30 -11.62 10.32
C SER A 161 -13.15 -11.55 11.61
N GLU A 162 -13.62 -10.35 12.01
CA GLU A 162 -14.49 -10.15 13.17
C GLU A 162 -15.64 -9.18 12.87
N PRO A 163 -16.85 -9.40 13.49
CA PRO A 163 -18.02 -8.52 13.27
C PRO A 163 -17.77 -7.04 13.54
N PHE A 164 -16.92 -6.72 14.51
CA PHE A 164 -16.55 -5.36 14.85
C PHE A 164 -15.70 -4.68 13.75
N GLN A 165 -14.77 -5.40 13.17
CA GLN A 165 -13.95 -4.93 12.05
C GLN A 165 -14.83 -4.68 10.81
N ALA A 166 -15.77 -5.57 10.54
CA ALA A 166 -16.74 -5.41 9.46
C ALA A 166 -17.60 -4.15 9.65
N TRP A 167 -18.02 -3.87 10.88
CA TRP A 167 -18.81 -2.68 11.20
C TRP A 167 -18.00 -1.39 11.00
N ILE A 168 -16.75 -1.34 11.48
CA ILE A 168 -15.86 -0.18 11.28
C ILE A 168 -15.60 0.05 9.81
N ALA A 169 -15.34 -0.99 9.03
CA ALA A 169 -15.11 -0.89 7.58
C ALA A 169 -16.35 -0.35 6.87
N GLY A 170 -17.53 -0.88 7.19
CA GLY A 170 -18.80 -0.39 6.64
C GLY A 170 -19.09 1.07 6.99
N TYR A 171 -18.80 1.47 8.22
CA TYR A 171 -18.97 2.85 8.67
C TYR A 171 -18.04 3.81 7.91
N ARG A 172 -16.76 3.46 7.75
CA ARG A 172 -15.79 4.27 7.00
C ARG A 172 -16.18 4.43 5.53
N GLU A 173 -16.65 3.37 4.89
CA GLU A 173 -17.13 3.44 3.50
C GLU A 173 -18.40 4.30 3.38
N GLY A 174 -19.34 4.18 4.32
CA GLY A 174 -20.53 5.01 4.37
C GLY A 174 -20.22 6.49 4.51
N VAL A 175 -19.26 6.86 5.36
CA VAL A 175 -18.78 8.24 5.52
C VAL A 175 -18.15 8.76 4.24
N LYS A 176 -17.28 7.98 3.57
CA LYS A 176 -16.67 8.39 2.30
C LYS A 176 -17.71 8.64 1.19
N MET A 177 -18.74 7.80 1.10
CA MET A 177 -19.80 7.95 0.10
C MET A 177 -20.73 9.14 0.38
N SER A 178 -20.87 9.57 1.64
CA SER A 178 -21.71 10.71 2.03
C SER A 178 -21.03 12.07 1.87
N LEU A 179 -19.72 12.09 1.66
CA LEU A 179 -18.91 13.31 1.48
C LEU A 179 -18.62 13.64 0.00
N ASN A 180 -19.12 12.82 -0.93
CA ASN A 180 -19.07 13.05 -2.39
C ASN A 180 -20.46 13.64 -2.85
#